data_05ee7e4880c03f2fb3bfcdc2fdf28b2c
#
_entry.id   05ee7e4880c03f2fb3bfcdc2fdf28b2c
#
_cell.length_a   1.000
_cell.length_b   1.000
_cell.length_c   1.000
_cell.angle_alpha   90.00
_cell.angle_beta   90.00
_cell.angle_gamma   90.00
#
_symmetry.space_group_name_H-M   'P 1'
#
loop_
_entity.id
_entity.type
_entity.pdbx_description
1 polymer ?
#
loop_
_entity_poly.entity_id
_entity_poly.type
_entity_poly.pdbx_seq_one_letter_code
_entity_poly.pdbx_strand_id
1 'polypeptide(L)'
;YYIYKNKSADNAVDFIKKCKEFFPVKITHMLTDNGLEFTDRFVAKDKKVSGNHKFDKWCSKEDIDHRLTAPRTPKTNGMVERVNGTIKNATVKSKTYSNLEEMTKHLFGFLIFYNFERRHSSLKKELKVKTPFDAVVEWYRIKPEVFNKTPDVFKADAYKIIGTTYPN
;
A
#
# COMPACT_ATOMS: atom_id res chain seq x y z
N TYR A 1 3.31 1.47 3.94
CA TYR A 1 2.71 2.46 4.83
C TYR A 1 3.58 3.69 4.93
N TYR A 2 2.93 4.87 4.97
CA TYR A 2 3.55 6.15 5.31
C TYR A 2 2.61 6.93 6.23
N ILE A 3 3.15 7.77 7.09
CA ILE A 3 2.38 8.61 8.00
C ILE A 3 2.44 10.03 7.49
N TYR A 4 1.29 10.63 7.22
CA TYR A 4 1.14 12.01 6.79
C TYR A 4 0.34 12.80 7.83
N LYS A 5 0.60 14.09 7.94
CA LYS A 5 -0.11 14.98 8.88
C LYS A 5 -1.59 15.20 8.51
N ASN A 6 -1.89 15.08 7.22
CA ASN A 6 -3.26 15.29 6.71
C ASN A 6 -3.53 14.43 5.47
N LYS A 7 -4.79 14.37 5.08
CA LYS A 7 -5.24 13.79 3.81
C LYS A 7 -5.24 14.90 2.75
N SER A 8 -4.41 14.75 1.72
CA SER A 8 -4.38 15.67 0.58
C SER A 8 -4.02 14.92 -0.70
N ALA A 9 -4.38 15.49 -1.86
CA ALA A 9 -4.00 14.94 -3.15
C ALA A 9 -2.48 14.89 -3.33
N ASP A 10 -1.74 15.85 -2.77
CA ASP A 10 -0.28 15.85 -2.81
C ASP A 10 0.32 14.68 -2.04
N ASN A 11 -0.19 14.40 -0.85
CA ASN A 11 0.25 13.26 -0.04
C ASN A 11 -0.13 11.93 -0.70
N ALA A 12 -1.28 11.84 -1.37
CA ALA A 12 -1.67 10.66 -2.12
C ALA A 12 -0.74 10.41 -3.32
N VAL A 13 -0.38 11.46 -4.06
CA VAL A 13 0.58 11.37 -5.17
C VAL A 13 1.98 11.04 -4.65
N ASP A 14 2.44 11.62 -3.56
CA ASP A 14 3.73 11.28 -2.94
C ASP A 14 3.76 9.81 -2.51
N PHE A 15 2.68 9.34 -1.89
CA PHE A 15 2.58 7.94 -1.46
C PHE A 15 2.66 6.96 -2.64
N ILE A 16 1.92 7.19 -3.73
CA ILE A 16 1.95 6.28 -4.87
C ILE A 16 3.28 6.31 -5.63
N LYS A 17 3.98 7.45 -5.66
CA LYS A 17 5.36 7.55 -6.17
C LYS A 17 6.28 6.62 -5.39
N LYS A 18 6.28 6.72 -4.07
CA LYS A 18 7.05 5.84 -3.18
C LYS A 18 6.68 4.37 -3.34
N CYS A 19 5.39 4.07 -3.52
CA CYS A 19 4.96 2.71 -3.83
C CYS A 19 5.55 2.22 -5.15
N LYS A 20 5.52 3.02 -6.21
CA LYS A 20 6.07 2.66 -7.53
C LYS A 20 7.57 2.37 -7.48
N GLU A 21 8.33 3.17 -6.72
CA GLU A 21 9.77 2.97 -6.52
C GLU A 21 10.08 1.73 -5.69
N PHE A 22 9.28 1.48 -4.66
CA PHE A 22 9.52 0.42 -3.70
C PHE A 22 9.00 -0.95 -4.16
N PHE A 23 7.82 -1.01 -4.80
CA PHE A 23 7.18 -2.27 -5.15
C PHE A 23 8.03 -3.10 -6.14
N PRO A 24 8.10 -4.42 -5.96
CA PRO A 24 8.88 -5.27 -6.85
C PRO A 24 8.20 -5.52 -8.20
N VAL A 25 6.91 -5.19 -8.33
CA VAL A 25 6.12 -5.39 -9.55
C VAL A 25 5.65 -4.07 -10.13
N LYS A 26 5.45 -4.04 -11.46
CA LYS A 26 4.89 -2.88 -12.16
C LYS A 26 3.44 -2.66 -11.72
N ILE A 27 3.13 -1.45 -11.27
CA ILE A 27 1.76 -1.02 -10.94
C ILE A 27 1.10 -0.57 -12.25
N THR A 28 0.10 -1.29 -12.71
CA THR A 28 -0.66 -0.98 -13.94
C THR A 28 -2.08 -0.50 -13.64
N HIS A 29 -2.64 -0.87 -12.50
CA HIS A 29 -3.99 -0.51 -12.08
C HIS A 29 -3.99 -0.07 -10.63
N MET A 30 -4.79 0.95 -10.33
CA MET A 30 -5.00 1.44 -8.98
C MET A 30 -6.49 1.56 -8.70
N LEU A 31 -6.96 0.91 -7.65
CA LEU A 31 -8.32 1.06 -7.16
C LEU A 31 -8.30 1.87 -5.86
N THR A 32 -9.02 3.00 -5.84
CA THR A 32 -9.18 3.81 -4.62
C THR A 32 -10.65 3.97 -4.24
N ASP A 33 -10.90 4.41 -3.03
CA ASP A 33 -12.21 4.91 -2.67
C ASP A 33 -12.44 6.31 -3.30
N ASN A 34 -13.59 6.93 -2.96
CA ASN A 34 -13.95 8.25 -3.47
C ASN A 34 -13.49 9.39 -2.53
N GLY A 35 -12.39 9.21 -1.78
CA GLY A 35 -11.82 10.26 -0.95
C GLY A 35 -11.34 11.46 -1.77
N LEU A 36 -11.43 12.66 -1.21
CA LEU A 36 -11.01 13.90 -1.89
C LEU A 36 -9.52 13.94 -2.21
N GLU A 37 -8.72 13.10 -1.58
CA GLU A 37 -7.31 12.89 -1.90
C GLU A 37 -7.08 12.17 -3.24
N PHE A 38 -8.10 11.46 -3.74
CA PHE A 38 -8.02 10.66 -4.97
C PHE A 38 -8.88 11.17 -6.10
N THR A 39 -9.96 11.92 -5.81
CA THR A 39 -10.94 12.32 -6.83
C THR A 39 -11.75 13.55 -6.42
N ASP A 40 -12.24 14.28 -7.40
CA ASP A 40 -13.18 15.38 -7.24
C ASP A 40 -14.66 14.99 -7.51
N ARG A 41 -14.92 13.68 -7.65
CA ARG A 41 -16.24 13.15 -8.03
C ARG A 41 -17.42 13.72 -7.26
N PHE A 42 -17.26 13.94 -5.95
CA PHE A 42 -18.34 14.43 -5.10
C PHE A 42 -18.34 15.95 -4.93
N VAL A 43 -17.35 16.64 -5.46
CA VAL A 43 -17.30 18.11 -5.48
C VAL A 43 -18.10 18.66 -6.66
N ALA A 44 -18.12 17.94 -7.79
CA ALA A 44 -18.86 18.32 -8.97
C ALA A 44 -20.38 18.15 -8.76
N LYS A 45 -21.17 19.12 -9.27
CA LYS A 45 -22.64 19.10 -9.16
C LYS A 45 -23.29 17.85 -9.78
N ASP A 46 -22.71 17.35 -10.86
CA ASP A 46 -23.17 16.16 -11.58
C ASP A 46 -22.60 14.84 -11.02
N LYS A 47 -21.81 14.90 -9.94
CA LYS A 47 -21.12 13.74 -9.31
C LYS A 47 -20.27 12.92 -10.27
N LYS A 48 -19.73 13.57 -11.30
CA LYS A 48 -18.79 12.97 -12.25
C LYS A 48 -17.37 13.39 -11.90
N VAL A 49 -16.41 12.55 -12.27
CA VAL A 49 -14.99 12.90 -12.21
C VAL A 49 -14.66 13.91 -13.30
N SER A 50 -13.92 14.95 -12.96
CA SER A 50 -13.51 15.97 -13.95
C SER A 50 -12.38 15.49 -14.88
N GLY A 51 -11.64 14.45 -14.49
CA GLY A 51 -10.38 14.06 -15.12
C GLY A 51 -9.22 15.01 -14.84
N ASN A 52 -9.48 16.08 -14.10
CA ASN A 52 -8.49 17.13 -13.79
C ASN A 52 -7.86 17.00 -12.40
N HIS A 53 -8.32 16.04 -11.62
CA HIS A 53 -7.79 15.80 -10.29
C HIS A 53 -6.30 15.44 -10.35
N LYS A 54 -5.50 15.97 -9.41
CA LYS A 54 -4.04 15.81 -9.38
C LYS A 54 -3.59 14.35 -9.37
N PHE A 55 -4.31 13.50 -8.65
CA PHE A 55 -4.04 12.07 -8.58
C PHE A 55 -4.30 11.37 -9.91
N ASP A 56 -5.45 11.66 -10.58
CA ASP A 56 -5.77 11.13 -11.91
C ASP A 56 -4.74 11.52 -12.95
N LYS A 57 -4.36 12.81 -12.98
CA LYS A 57 -3.31 13.33 -13.90
C LYS A 57 -1.98 12.61 -13.69
N TRP A 58 -1.60 12.37 -12.45
CA TRP A 58 -0.37 11.65 -12.18
C TRP A 58 -0.46 10.19 -12.62
N CYS A 59 -1.55 9.48 -12.30
CA CYS A 59 -1.77 8.10 -12.74
C CYS A 59 -1.73 7.99 -14.27
N SER A 60 -2.42 8.88 -14.98
CA SER A 60 -2.43 8.93 -16.44
C SER A 60 -1.02 9.16 -17.04
N LYS A 61 -0.23 10.05 -16.45
CA LYS A 61 1.18 10.31 -16.86
C LYS A 61 2.05 9.06 -16.71
N GLU A 62 1.79 8.24 -15.70
CA GLU A 62 2.58 7.05 -15.37
C GLU A 62 2.01 5.75 -15.99
N ASP A 63 1.02 5.87 -16.88
CA ASP A 63 0.33 4.75 -17.54
C ASP A 63 -0.32 3.78 -16.53
N ILE A 64 -0.94 4.35 -15.49
CA ILE A 64 -1.67 3.63 -14.44
C ILE A 64 -3.17 3.88 -14.62
N ASP A 65 -3.94 2.80 -14.84
CA ASP A 65 -5.40 2.85 -14.90
C ASP A 65 -5.97 3.06 -13.49
N HIS A 66 -6.39 4.30 -13.20
CA HIS A 66 -7.00 4.66 -11.92
C HIS A 66 -8.50 4.45 -11.96
N ARG A 67 -8.98 3.59 -11.07
CA ARG A 67 -10.40 3.23 -10.92
C ARG A 67 -10.90 3.62 -9.53
N LEU A 68 -12.14 4.09 -9.47
CA LEU A 68 -12.83 4.40 -8.23
C LEU A 68 -13.78 3.25 -7.86
N THR A 69 -13.86 2.95 -6.56
CA THR A 69 -14.88 2.03 -6.06
C THR A 69 -16.27 2.56 -6.35
N ALA A 70 -17.20 1.66 -6.68
CA ALA A 70 -18.60 2.04 -6.83
C ALA A 70 -19.13 2.60 -5.50
N PRO A 71 -19.86 3.74 -5.54
CA PRO A 71 -20.46 4.30 -4.34
C PRO A 71 -21.36 3.28 -3.62
N ARG A 72 -21.28 3.24 -2.30
CA ARG A 72 -22.06 2.33 -1.43
C ARG A 72 -21.85 0.83 -1.68
N THR A 73 -20.70 0.43 -2.23
CA THR A 73 -20.35 -0.97 -2.45
C THR A 73 -19.20 -1.40 -1.51
N PRO A 74 -19.50 -1.80 -0.27
CA PRO A 74 -18.46 -2.07 0.74
C PRO A 74 -17.57 -3.28 0.40
N LYS A 75 -18.02 -4.19 -0.47
CA LYS A 75 -17.28 -5.41 -0.81
C LYS A 75 -15.92 -5.16 -1.47
N THR A 76 -15.77 -4.05 -2.20
CA THR A 76 -14.54 -3.74 -2.95
C THR A 76 -13.37 -3.29 -2.07
N ASN A 77 -13.64 -2.75 -0.88
CA ASN A 77 -12.63 -2.28 0.08
C ASN A 77 -12.35 -3.24 1.24
N GLY A 78 -13.11 -4.34 1.35
CA GLY A 78 -13.05 -5.22 2.52
C GLY A 78 -11.68 -5.85 2.80
N MET A 79 -10.86 -6.12 1.76
CA MET A 79 -9.50 -6.62 1.94
C MET A 79 -8.58 -5.55 2.51
N VAL A 80 -8.62 -4.33 1.97
CA VAL A 80 -7.81 -3.20 2.43
C VAL A 80 -8.21 -2.81 3.87
N GLU A 81 -9.51 -2.77 4.17
CA GLU A 81 -10.01 -2.50 5.51
C GLU A 81 -9.54 -3.54 6.53
N ARG A 82 -9.56 -4.83 6.16
CA ARG A 82 -9.06 -5.92 7.01
C ARG A 82 -7.56 -5.79 7.29
N VAL A 83 -6.75 -5.54 6.26
CA VAL A 83 -5.31 -5.34 6.42
C VAL A 83 -5.04 -4.10 7.28
N ASN A 84 -5.69 -2.98 6.99
CA ASN A 84 -5.59 -1.75 7.76
C ASN A 84 -6.02 -1.94 9.22
N GLY A 85 -7.12 -2.67 9.47
CA GLY A 85 -7.59 -3.02 10.79
C GLY A 85 -6.56 -3.85 11.56
N THR A 86 -6.00 -4.89 10.92
CA THR A 86 -4.97 -5.73 11.52
C THR A 86 -3.75 -4.93 11.93
N ILE A 87 -3.23 -4.08 11.02
CA ILE A 87 -2.04 -3.27 11.28
C ILE A 87 -2.32 -2.23 12.37
N LYS A 88 -3.42 -1.48 12.27
CA LYS A 88 -3.79 -0.46 13.27
C LYS A 88 -4.00 -1.05 14.66
N ASN A 89 -4.65 -2.19 14.77
CA ASN A 89 -4.90 -2.84 16.05
C ASN A 89 -3.61 -3.37 16.69
N ALA A 90 -2.67 -3.86 15.89
CA ALA A 90 -1.39 -4.35 16.38
C ALA A 90 -0.38 -3.21 16.67
N THR A 91 -0.60 -2.00 16.17
CA THR A 91 0.34 -0.89 16.27
C THR A 91 -0.31 0.35 16.90
N VAL A 92 -0.80 1.29 16.07
CA VAL A 92 -1.25 2.64 16.52
C VAL A 92 -2.39 2.64 17.54
N LYS A 93 -3.13 1.55 17.67
CA LYS A 93 -4.18 1.37 18.67
C LYS A 93 -3.77 0.50 19.85
N SER A 94 -2.61 -0.15 19.81
CA SER A 94 -2.19 -1.13 20.82
C SER A 94 -1.66 -0.49 22.09
N LYS A 95 -1.11 0.72 21.99
CA LYS A 95 -0.53 1.48 23.09
C LYS A 95 -0.46 2.97 22.80
N THR A 96 -0.20 3.77 23.83
CA THR A 96 0.15 5.18 23.68
C THR A 96 1.62 5.33 23.34
N TYR A 97 1.96 6.25 22.45
CA TYR A 97 3.33 6.53 22.02
C TYR A 97 3.79 7.88 22.54
N SER A 98 5.05 7.97 22.95
CA SER A 98 5.66 9.22 23.44
C SER A 98 5.86 10.24 22.31
N ASN A 99 6.11 9.75 21.09
CA ASN A 99 6.35 10.58 19.91
C ASN A 99 6.10 9.81 18.62
N LEU A 100 6.16 10.52 17.48
CA LEU A 100 5.96 9.95 16.15
C LEU A 100 7.03 8.92 15.78
N GLU A 101 8.25 9.10 16.22
CA GLU A 101 9.36 8.19 15.93
C GLU A 101 9.12 6.80 16.56
N GLU A 102 8.75 6.75 17.83
CA GLU A 102 8.40 5.49 18.52
C GLU A 102 7.23 4.78 17.81
N MET A 103 6.18 5.53 17.43
CA MET A 103 5.05 4.97 16.70
C MET A 103 5.48 4.40 15.34
N THR A 104 6.31 5.15 14.61
CA THR A 104 6.82 4.75 13.29
C THR A 104 7.66 3.49 13.40
N LYS A 105 8.55 3.42 14.40
CA LYS A 105 9.38 2.24 14.68
C LYS A 105 8.54 1.00 14.94
N HIS A 106 7.55 1.11 15.80
CA HIS A 106 6.65 0.00 16.09
C HIS A 106 5.85 -0.43 14.85
N LEU A 107 5.32 0.52 14.07
CA LEU A 107 4.60 0.26 12.82
C LEU A 107 5.48 -0.48 11.82
N PHE A 108 6.70 -0.02 11.55
CA PHE A 108 7.59 -0.67 10.58
C PHE A 108 8.06 -2.04 11.06
N GLY A 109 8.39 -2.20 12.34
CA GLY A 109 8.70 -3.52 12.91
C GLY A 109 7.54 -4.52 12.72
N PHE A 110 6.32 -4.08 12.97
CA PHE A 110 5.15 -4.92 12.72
C PHE A 110 4.95 -5.23 11.23
N LEU A 111 5.21 -4.29 10.32
CA LEU A 111 5.10 -4.52 8.88
C LEU A 111 6.12 -5.56 8.38
N ILE A 112 7.33 -5.57 8.91
CA ILE A 112 8.30 -6.63 8.62
C ILE A 112 7.78 -7.98 9.10
N PHE A 113 7.40 -8.08 10.36
CA PHE A 113 6.80 -9.30 10.89
C PHE A 113 5.60 -9.75 10.04
N TYR A 114 4.69 -8.85 9.70
CA TYR A 114 3.49 -9.14 8.91
C TYR A 114 3.82 -9.71 7.54
N ASN A 115 4.81 -9.17 6.86
CA ASN A 115 5.12 -9.56 5.47
C ASN A 115 6.11 -10.72 5.37
N PHE A 116 7.06 -10.85 6.31
CA PHE A 116 8.14 -11.84 6.20
C PHE A 116 8.02 -13.03 7.16
N GLU A 117 7.25 -12.91 8.23
CA GLU A 117 7.19 -13.94 9.28
C GLU A 117 5.78 -14.45 9.57
N ARG A 118 4.78 -13.55 9.55
CA ARG A 118 3.41 -13.91 9.90
C ARG A 118 2.79 -14.84 8.87
N ARG A 119 2.30 -15.99 9.34
CA ARG A 119 1.58 -16.96 8.50
C ARG A 119 0.17 -16.47 8.15
N HIS A 120 -0.22 -16.66 6.88
CA HIS A 120 -1.54 -16.32 6.36
C HIS A 120 -2.24 -17.56 5.79
N SER A 121 -3.36 -17.93 6.38
CA SER A 121 -4.10 -19.14 5.99
C SER A 121 -4.61 -19.11 4.54
N SER A 122 -5.01 -17.94 4.04
CA SER A 122 -5.43 -17.76 2.64
C SER A 122 -4.33 -18.10 1.65
N LEU A 123 -3.09 -17.68 1.91
CA LEU A 123 -1.95 -17.98 1.05
C LEU A 123 -1.61 -19.47 1.01
N LYS A 124 -1.80 -20.18 2.14
CA LYS A 124 -1.60 -21.63 2.21
C LYS A 124 -2.57 -22.38 1.30
N LYS A 125 -3.82 -21.89 1.21
CA LYS A 125 -4.85 -22.53 0.39
C LYS A 125 -4.59 -22.37 -1.10
N GLU A 126 -4.23 -21.17 -1.55
CA GLU A 126 -4.12 -20.82 -2.96
C GLU A 126 -2.73 -21.08 -3.56
N LEU A 127 -1.69 -20.61 -2.88
CA LEU A 127 -0.31 -20.68 -3.38
C LEU A 127 0.57 -21.69 -2.65
N LYS A 128 0.05 -22.35 -1.60
CA LYS A 128 0.78 -23.29 -0.73
C LYS A 128 1.99 -22.65 -0.02
N VAL A 129 1.99 -21.33 0.13
CA VAL A 129 3.02 -20.55 0.81
C VAL A 129 2.54 -20.04 2.16
N LYS A 130 3.45 -19.51 2.99
CA LYS A 130 3.15 -19.15 4.38
C LYS A 130 2.98 -17.65 4.58
N THR A 131 3.86 -16.86 3.99
CA THR A 131 3.95 -15.41 4.20
C THR A 131 3.64 -14.63 2.92
N PRO A 132 3.28 -13.33 3.01
CA PRO A 132 3.17 -12.48 1.82
C PRO A 132 4.46 -12.43 0.99
N PHE A 133 5.62 -12.46 1.64
CA PHE A 133 6.90 -12.48 0.93
C PHE A 133 7.12 -13.79 0.17
N ASP A 134 6.78 -14.93 0.76
CA ASP A 134 6.83 -16.22 0.03
C ASP A 134 5.94 -16.18 -1.23
N ALA A 135 4.80 -15.48 -1.17
CA ALA A 135 3.94 -15.29 -2.33
C ALA A 135 4.62 -14.44 -3.41
N VAL A 136 5.40 -13.43 -3.04
CA VAL A 136 6.20 -12.64 -4.00
C VAL A 136 7.25 -13.52 -4.68
N VAL A 137 7.95 -14.37 -3.92
CA VAL A 137 8.94 -15.33 -4.46
C VAL A 137 8.28 -16.30 -5.43
N GLU A 138 7.13 -16.88 -5.06
CA GLU A 138 6.42 -17.82 -5.92
C GLU A 138 5.91 -17.16 -7.21
N TRP A 139 5.36 -15.94 -7.12
CA TRP A 139 4.95 -15.17 -8.30
C TRP A 139 6.13 -14.80 -9.21
N TYR A 140 7.28 -14.45 -8.63
CA TYR A 140 8.48 -14.21 -9.40
C TYR A 140 8.93 -15.46 -10.19
N ARG A 141 8.79 -16.64 -9.59
CA ARG A 141 9.08 -17.92 -10.28
C ARG A 141 8.14 -18.18 -11.44
N ILE A 142 6.84 -17.80 -11.31
CA ILE A 142 5.80 -18.06 -12.32
C ILE A 142 5.82 -17.03 -13.44
N LYS A 143 6.01 -15.73 -13.10
CA LYS A 143 5.93 -14.60 -14.04
C LYS A 143 7.00 -13.55 -13.75
N PRO A 144 8.29 -13.85 -13.97
CA PRO A 144 9.38 -12.92 -13.70
C PRO A 144 9.28 -11.62 -14.51
N GLU A 145 8.66 -11.65 -15.69
CA GLU A 145 8.52 -10.51 -16.61
C GLU A 145 7.66 -9.35 -16.06
N VAL A 146 6.84 -9.59 -15.04
CA VAL A 146 6.04 -8.52 -14.42
C VAL A 146 6.79 -7.82 -13.29
N PHE A 147 7.99 -8.27 -12.95
CA PHE A 147 8.78 -7.74 -11.85
C PHE A 147 9.81 -6.72 -12.33
N ASN A 148 9.95 -5.63 -11.57
CA ASN A 148 10.96 -4.59 -11.78
C ASN A 148 12.27 -4.89 -11.03
N LYS A 149 12.22 -5.76 -10.02
CA LYS A 149 13.35 -6.18 -9.20
C LYS A 149 13.12 -7.59 -8.66
N THR A 150 14.22 -8.27 -8.34
CA THR A 150 14.14 -9.62 -7.76
C THR A 150 13.58 -9.57 -6.31
N PRO A 151 13.02 -10.69 -5.81
CA PRO A 151 12.56 -10.77 -4.42
C PRO A 151 13.66 -10.45 -3.40
N ASP A 152 14.91 -10.84 -3.65
CA ASP A 152 16.03 -10.57 -2.73
C ASP A 152 16.35 -9.08 -2.65
N VAL A 153 16.37 -8.37 -3.78
CA VAL A 153 16.53 -6.91 -3.82
C VAL A 153 15.36 -6.23 -3.10
N PHE A 154 14.13 -6.67 -3.36
CA PHE A 154 12.96 -6.13 -2.67
C PHE A 154 13.02 -6.34 -1.14
N LYS A 155 13.46 -7.53 -0.69
CA LYS A 155 13.65 -7.83 0.73
C LYS A 155 14.71 -6.93 1.35
N ALA A 156 15.87 -6.79 0.68
CA ALA A 156 16.94 -5.91 1.13
C ALA A 156 16.47 -4.45 1.23
N ASP A 157 15.73 -3.94 0.24
CA ASP A 157 15.15 -2.60 0.27
C ASP A 157 14.19 -2.41 1.46
N ALA A 158 13.37 -3.43 1.78
CA ALA A 158 12.45 -3.38 2.92
C ALA A 158 13.20 -3.23 4.26
N TYR A 159 14.25 -4.01 4.46
CA TYR A 159 15.07 -3.90 5.68
C TYR A 159 15.90 -2.61 5.74
N LYS A 160 16.38 -2.11 4.59
CA LYS A 160 17.10 -0.86 4.50
C LYS A 160 16.26 0.34 4.93
N ILE A 161 14.98 0.39 4.54
CA ILE A 161 14.06 1.46 4.98
C ILE A 161 13.97 1.49 6.51
N ILE A 162 13.96 0.33 7.16
CA ILE A 162 13.96 0.26 8.63
C ILE A 162 15.29 0.72 9.22
N GLY A 163 16.41 0.29 8.66
CA GLY A 163 17.76 0.68 9.11
C GLY A 163 18.07 2.17 8.90
N THR A 164 17.55 2.80 7.83
CA THR A 164 17.72 4.25 7.60
C THR A 164 16.80 5.10 8.47
N THR A 165 15.66 4.57 8.85
CA THR A 165 14.74 5.24 9.77
C THR A 165 15.24 5.13 11.23
N TYR A 166 16.15 4.17 11.50
CA TYR A 166 16.71 3.86 12.82
C TYR A 166 18.19 3.48 12.68
N PRO A 167 19.11 4.46 12.64
CA PRO A 167 20.53 4.14 12.85
C PRO A 167 20.67 3.48 14.23
N ASN A 168 21.37 2.35 14.25
CA ASN A 168 21.70 1.59 15.46
C ASN A 168 22.34 2.49 16.52
#